data_340128b3f855c8c2202a0481497c4a7a
#
_entry.id   340128b3f855c8c2202a0481497c4a7a
#
_cell.length_a   1.000
_cell.length_b   1.000
_cell.length_c   1.000
_cell.angle_alpha   90.00
_cell.angle_beta   90.00
_cell.angle_gamma   90.00
#
_symmetry.space_group_name_H-M   'P 1'
#
loop_
_entity.id
_entity.type
_entity.pdbx_description
1 polymer ?
#
loop_
_entity_poly.entity_id
_entity_poly.type
_entity_poly.pdbx_seq_one_letter_code
_entity_poly.pdbx_strand_id
1 'polypeptide(L)'
;GVVCFFVDSLEMGGTLGNLLALLSGLSYAGVFLLNDLPGADPISSVFWGDVISAIVGFPFLVQETAFTLTALFSVVILGAFQVGLAYVLMCIGLRTTPAVTASLISGIEPVLNPILVAVFYGETVGTLAMVGAVIVVGGVLWYNTALARTAETRRDQQQ
;
A
#
# COMPACT_ATOMS: atom_id res chain seq x y z
N GLY A 1 12.35 -9.85 -0.86
CA GLY A 1 11.72 -9.46 0.41
C GLY A 1 10.24 -9.80 0.43
N VAL A 2 9.45 -9.28 -0.51
CA VAL A 2 7.99 -9.51 -0.57
C VAL A 2 7.65 -11.01 -0.64
N VAL A 3 8.39 -11.79 -1.39
CA VAL A 3 8.19 -13.26 -1.47
C VAL A 3 8.34 -13.93 -0.09
N CYS A 4 9.24 -13.44 0.77
CA CYS A 4 9.42 -14.01 2.11
C CYS A 4 8.19 -13.83 3.01
N PHE A 5 7.41 -12.75 2.82
CA PHE A 5 6.14 -12.57 3.52
C PHE A 5 5.08 -13.56 3.04
N PHE A 6 5.10 -13.93 1.76
CA PHE A 6 4.10 -14.82 1.19
C PHE A 6 4.40 -16.30 1.42
N VAL A 7 5.66 -16.70 1.58
CA VAL A 7 6.03 -18.11 1.78
C VAL A 7 5.39 -18.69 3.05
N ASP A 8 5.34 -17.91 4.13
CA ASP A 8 4.69 -18.33 5.38
C ASP A 8 3.14 -18.31 5.30
N SER A 9 2.59 -17.55 4.34
CA SER A 9 1.12 -17.38 4.19
C SER A 9 0.55 -18.23 3.05
N LEU A 10 1.38 -18.83 2.20
CA LEU A 10 0.95 -19.59 1.01
C LEU A 10 0.13 -20.85 1.37
N GLU A 11 0.25 -21.36 2.57
CA GLU A 11 -0.55 -22.51 3.05
C GLU A 11 -2.00 -22.13 3.42
N MET A 12 -2.30 -20.84 3.65
CA MET A 12 -3.61 -20.39 4.15
C MET A 12 -4.50 -19.76 3.08
N GLY A 13 -3.97 -19.39 1.92
CA GLY A 13 -4.72 -18.76 0.82
C GLY A 13 -4.85 -19.68 -0.39
N GLY A 14 -6.07 -19.94 -0.84
CA GLY A 14 -6.27 -20.62 -2.13
C GLY A 14 -5.61 -19.85 -3.29
N THR A 15 -5.31 -20.53 -4.39
CA THR A 15 -4.67 -19.95 -5.60
C THR A 15 -5.36 -18.66 -6.08
N LEU A 16 -6.68 -18.58 -5.94
CA LEU A 16 -7.46 -17.39 -6.29
C LEU A 16 -7.10 -16.20 -5.42
N GLY A 17 -6.97 -16.36 -4.10
CA GLY A 17 -6.59 -15.30 -3.18
C GLY A 17 -5.20 -14.75 -3.49
N ASN A 18 -4.24 -15.62 -3.79
CA ASN A 18 -2.88 -15.23 -4.16
C ASN A 18 -2.86 -14.46 -5.50
N LEU A 19 -3.64 -14.88 -6.48
CA LEU A 19 -3.78 -14.18 -7.76
C LEU A 19 -4.40 -12.79 -7.57
N LEU A 20 -5.47 -12.68 -6.77
CA LEU A 20 -6.10 -11.41 -6.45
C LEU A 20 -5.15 -10.47 -5.71
N ALA A 21 -4.33 -10.98 -4.79
CA ALA A 21 -3.31 -10.20 -4.09
C ALA A 21 -2.24 -9.65 -5.06
N LEU A 22 -1.78 -10.44 -6.03
CA LEU A 22 -0.84 -9.98 -7.06
C LEU A 22 -1.48 -8.91 -7.96
N LEU A 23 -2.72 -9.10 -8.39
CA LEU A 23 -3.45 -8.11 -9.19
C LEU A 23 -3.68 -6.81 -8.41
N SER A 24 -3.98 -6.90 -7.11
CA SER A 24 -4.11 -5.74 -6.23
C SER A 24 -2.79 -4.95 -6.15
N GLY A 25 -1.67 -5.64 -5.94
CA GLY A 25 -0.35 -4.99 -5.93
C GLY A 25 0.01 -4.31 -7.25
N LEU A 26 -0.30 -4.95 -8.38
CA LEU A 26 -0.10 -4.34 -9.69
C LEU A 26 -0.98 -3.10 -9.90
N SER A 27 -2.26 -3.17 -9.50
CA SER A 27 -3.19 -2.04 -9.56
C SER A 27 -2.72 -0.89 -8.66
N TYR A 28 -2.24 -1.19 -7.46
CA TYR A 28 -1.69 -0.19 -6.55
C TYR A 28 -0.45 0.52 -7.12
N ALA A 29 0.47 -0.23 -7.74
CA ALA A 29 1.60 0.37 -8.46
C ALA A 29 1.14 1.30 -9.60
N GLY A 30 0.05 0.95 -10.27
CA GLY A 30 -0.59 1.77 -11.32
C GLY A 30 -1.03 3.14 -10.82
N VAL A 31 -1.49 3.27 -9.57
CA VAL A 31 -1.90 4.56 -8.98
C VAL A 31 -0.76 5.59 -9.00
N PHE A 32 0.47 5.17 -8.70
CA PHE A 32 1.63 6.05 -8.73
C PHE A 32 2.01 6.44 -10.16
N LEU A 33 1.95 5.50 -11.11
CA LEU A 33 2.30 5.75 -12.51
C LEU A 33 1.29 6.66 -13.21
N LEU A 34 -0.02 6.50 -12.91
CA LEU A 34 -1.07 7.31 -13.50
C LEU A 34 -0.95 8.79 -13.11
N ASN A 35 -0.37 9.11 -11.95
CA ASN A 35 -0.16 10.48 -11.50
C ASN A 35 0.78 11.28 -12.43
N ASP A 36 1.68 10.60 -13.14
CA ASP A 36 2.65 11.23 -14.06
C ASP A 36 2.04 11.48 -15.47
N LEU A 37 0.82 11.03 -15.73
CA LEU A 37 0.15 11.24 -17.01
C LEU A 37 -0.39 12.67 -17.13
N PRO A 38 -0.26 13.32 -18.31
CA PRO A 38 -0.82 14.63 -18.55
C PRO A 38 -2.36 14.65 -18.37
N GLY A 39 -2.85 15.52 -17.52
CA GLY A 39 -4.29 15.64 -17.24
C GLY A 39 -4.86 14.63 -16.26
N ALA A 40 -4.04 13.79 -15.64
CA ALA A 40 -4.48 12.90 -14.58
C ALA A 40 -4.90 13.68 -13.34
N ASP A 41 -6.03 13.31 -12.76
CA ASP A 41 -6.46 13.77 -11.45
C ASP A 41 -6.54 12.59 -10.48
N PRO A 42 -5.53 12.44 -9.60
CA PRO A 42 -5.47 11.33 -8.66
C PRO A 42 -6.68 11.27 -7.73
N ILE A 43 -7.21 12.43 -7.31
CA ILE A 43 -8.35 12.50 -6.39
C ILE A 43 -9.61 11.92 -7.05
N SER A 44 -9.91 12.35 -8.28
CA SER A 44 -11.05 11.80 -9.03
C SER A 44 -10.88 10.31 -9.32
N SER A 45 -9.67 9.87 -9.64
CA SER A 45 -9.39 8.45 -9.92
C SER A 45 -9.62 7.58 -8.69
N VAL A 46 -9.16 8.00 -7.51
CA VAL A 46 -9.40 7.30 -6.24
C VAL A 46 -10.89 7.31 -5.90
N PHE A 47 -11.55 8.46 -5.99
CA PHE A 47 -12.99 8.58 -5.71
C PHE A 47 -13.83 7.60 -6.55
N TRP A 48 -13.61 7.55 -7.86
CA TRP A 48 -14.33 6.63 -8.72
C TRP A 48 -13.96 5.17 -8.47
N GLY A 49 -12.70 4.89 -8.14
CA GLY A 49 -12.25 3.56 -7.71
C GLY A 49 -12.99 3.07 -6.47
N ASP A 50 -13.13 3.93 -5.46
CA ASP A 50 -13.85 3.63 -4.21
C ASP A 50 -15.35 3.45 -4.47
N VAL A 51 -15.97 4.27 -5.33
CA VAL A 51 -17.38 4.12 -5.73
C VAL A 51 -17.61 2.78 -6.42
N ILE A 52 -16.76 2.39 -7.37
CA ILE A 52 -16.86 1.10 -8.05
C ILE A 52 -16.68 -0.06 -7.06
N SER A 53 -15.69 0.04 -6.17
CA SER A 53 -15.44 -0.96 -5.13
C SER A 53 -16.63 -1.11 -4.19
N ALA A 54 -17.27 0.00 -3.81
CA ALA A 54 -18.49 -0.02 -2.99
C ALA A 54 -19.65 -0.71 -3.71
N ILE A 55 -19.84 -0.45 -5.00
CA ILE A 55 -20.90 -1.08 -5.81
C ILE A 55 -20.66 -2.60 -5.91
N VAL A 56 -19.42 -3.01 -6.19
CA VAL A 56 -19.04 -4.43 -6.30
C VAL A 56 -19.12 -5.14 -4.95
N GLY A 57 -18.75 -4.45 -3.85
CA GLY A 57 -18.78 -4.98 -2.49
C GLY A 57 -20.18 -5.04 -1.87
N PHE A 58 -21.11 -4.21 -2.33
CA PHE A 58 -22.45 -4.10 -1.76
C PHE A 58 -23.23 -5.43 -1.66
N PRO A 59 -23.25 -6.30 -2.69
CA PRO A 59 -23.92 -7.61 -2.60
C PRO A 59 -23.37 -8.50 -1.49
N PHE A 60 -22.07 -8.42 -1.21
CA PHE A 60 -21.44 -9.19 -0.12
C PHE A 60 -21.82 -8.62 1.25
N LEU A 61 -21.92 -7.30 1.35
CA LEU A 61 -22.36 -6.63 2.57
C LEU A 61 -23.80 -7.02 2.93
N VAL A 62 -24.70 -7.10 1.96
CA VAL A 62 -26.11 -7.49 2.19
C VAL A 62 -26.26 -8.95 2.62
N GLN A 63 -25.33 -9.82 2.25
CA GLN A 63 -25.31 -11.22 2.65
C GLN A 63 -24.75 -11.43 4.05
N GLU A 64 -24.07 -10.44 4.62
CA GLU A 64 -23.56 -10.52 5.99
C GLU A 64 -24.70 -10.42 6.99
N THR A 65 -24.80 -11.40 7.87
CA THR A 65 -25.88 -11.49 8.89
C THR A 65 -25.43 -11.13 10.30
N ALA A 66 -24.12 -11.01 10.52
CA ALA A 66 -23.54 -10.79 11.84
C ALA A 66 -23.22 -9.30 12.09
N PHE A 67 -24.18 -8.41 11.83
CA PHE A 67 -24.04 -6.99 12.12
C PHE A 67 -24.10 -6.70 13.61
N THR A 68 -22.97 -6.36 14.21
CA THR A 68 -22.92 -5.74 15.53
C THR A 68 -22.72 -4.22 15.39
N LEU A 69 -23.26 -3.46 16.33
CA LEU A 69 -23.07 -1.99 16.32
C LEU A 69 -21.58 -1.61 16.36
N THR A 70 -20.79 -2.39 17.09
CA THR A 70 -19.34 -2.21 17.17
C THR A 70 -18.67 -2.45 15.81
N ALA A 71 -19.04 -3.50 15.08
CA ALA A 71 -18.53 -3.80 13.75
C ALA A 71 -18.87 -2.66 12.76
N LEU A 72 -20.12 -2.19 12.77
CA LEU A 72 -20.57 -1.08 11.93
C LEU A 72 -19.76 0.20 12.22
N PHE A 73 -19.59 0.55 13.48
CA PHE A 73 -18.81 1.72 13.88
C PHE A 73 -17.34 1.60 13.48
N SER A 74 -16.74 0.41 13.65
CA SER A 74 -15.37 0.15 13.23
C SER A 74 -15.20 0.29 11.72
N VAL A 75 -16.10 -0.24 10.90
CA VAL A 75 -16.07 -0.12 9.45
C VAL A 75 -16.20 1.35 9.00
N VAL A 76 -17.07 2.13 9.64
CA VAL A 76 -17.21 3.57 9.33
C VAL A 76 -15.93 4.33 9.66
N ILE A 77 -15.31 4.08 10.82
CA ILE A 77 -14.04 4.71 11.18
C ILE A 77 -12.93 4.30 10.22
N LEU A 78 -12.80 3.00 9.91
CA LEU A 78 -11.81 2.51 8.94
C LEU A 78 -12.02 3.16 7.57
N GLY A 79 -13.25 3.19 7.07
CA GLY A 79 -13.56 3.80 5.78
C GLY A 79 -13.26 5.30 5.75
N ALA A 80 -13.63 6.05 6.79
CA ALA A 80 -13.44 7.50 6.81
C ALA A 80 -11.96 7.90 7.00
N PHE A 81 -11.26 7.26 7.95
CA PHE A 81 -9.90 7.68 8.32
C PHE A 81 -8.82 6.88 7.60
N GLN A 82 -8.90 5.56 7.59
CA GLN A 82 -7.86 4.73 7.01
C GLN A 82 -7.91 4.73 5.48
N VAL A 83 -9.10 4.76 4.89
CA VAL A 83 -9.24 4.81 3.43
C VAL A 83 -9.40 6.27 2.99
N GLY A 84 -10.48 6.95 3.36
CA GLY A 84 -10.81 8.27 2.85
C GLY A 84 -9.74 9.33 3.12
N LEU A 85 -9.43 9.59 4.40
CA LEU A 85 -8.46 10.62 4.77
C LEU A 85 -7.05 10.27 4.28
N ALA A 86 -6.64 9.00 4.42
CA ALA A 86 -5.30 8.56 3.99
C ALA A 86 -5.09 8.75 2.48
N TYR A 87 -6.07 8.37 1.65
CA TYR A 87 -5.98 8.58 0.20
C TYR A 87 -6.01 10.05 -0.20
N VAL A 88 -6.80 10.88 0.46
CA VAL A 88 -6.78 12.34 0.22
C VAL A 88 -5.40 12.91 0.51
N LEU A 89 -4.80 12.56 1.65
CA LEU A 89 -3.45 13.01 2.01
C LEU A 89 -2.39 12.48 1.04
N MET A 90 -2.51 11.23 0.61
CA MET A 90 -1.64 10.65 -0.41
C MET A 90 -1.74 11.41 -1.74
N CYS A 91 -2.94 11.69 -2.22
CA CYS A 91 -3.16 12.44 -3.46
C CYS A 91 -2.60 13.87 -3.38
N ILE A 92 -2.72 14.53 -2.21
CA ILE A 92 -2.10 15.85 -1.98
C ILE A 92 -0.57 15.74 -2.04
N GLY A 93 0.00 14.74 -1.38
CA GLY A 93 1.45 14.48 -1.40
C GLY A 93 1.99 14.19 -2.79
N LEU A 94 1.26 13.43 -3.61
CA LEU A 94 1.65 13.08 -4.98
C LEU A 94 1.72 14.30 -5.92
N ARG A 95 1.03 15.40 -5.62
CA ARG A 95 1.12 16.64 -6.43
C ARG A 95 2.52 17.27 -6.42
N THR A 96 3.28 17.03 -5.35
CA THR A 96 4.60 17.66 -5.15
C THR A 96 5.73 16.63 -5.07
N THR A 97 5.41 15.35 -5.05
CA THR A 97 6.37 14.26 -4.87
C THR A 97 6.41 13.39 -6.14
N PRO A 98 7.58 13.16 -6.72
CA PRO A 98 7.71 12.23 -7.85
C PRO A 98 7.17 10.83 -7.51
N ALA A 99 6.51 10.17 -8.47
CA ALA A 99 5.87 8.87 -8.28
C ALA A 99 6.81 7.81 -7.69
N VAL A 100 8.05 7.77 -8.14
CA VAL A 100 9.08 6.84 -7.63
C VAL A 100 9.36 7.09 -6.15
N THR A 101 9.54 8.35 -5.74
CA THR A 101 9.78 8.71 -4.34
C THR A 101 8.58 8.36 -3.47
N ALA A 102 7.37 8.66 -3.93
CA ALA A 102 6.13 8.33 -3.22
C ALA A 102 5.98 6.81 -3.03
N SER A 103 6.23 6.01 -4.06
CA SER A 103 6.16 4.54 -3.97
C SER A 103 7.19 3.97 -2.99
N LEU A 104 8.38 4.59 -2.91
CA LEU A 104 9.42 4.18 -1.96
C LEU A 104 9.04 4.51 -0.51
N ILE A 105 8.42 5.67 -0.27
CA ILE A 105 7.90 6.04 1.04
C ILE A 105 6.80 5.05 1.46
N SER A 106 5.88 4.72 0.56
CA SER A 106 4.83 3.72 0.80
C SER A 106 5.40 2.31 1.06
N GLY A 107 6.59 2.01 0.56
CA GLY A 107 7.31 0.76 0.85
C GLY A 107 7.69 0.55 2.31
N ILE A 108 7.54 1.55 3.18
CA ILE A 108 7.72 1.43 4.63
C ILE A 108 6.55 0.68 5.28
N GLU A 109 5.36 0.76 4.69
CA GLU A 109 4.14 0.16 5.25
C GLU A 109 4.25 -1.35 5.51
N PRO A 110 4.74 -2.19 4.58
CA PRO A 110 4.90 -3.63 4.80
C PRO A 110 5.83 -3.99 5.97
N VAL A 111 6.69 -3.06 6.36
CA VAL A 111 7.62 -3.24 7.50
C VAL A 111 6.99 -2.75 8.78
N LEU A 112 6.35 -1.59 8.73
CA LEU A 112 5.76 -0.96 9.90
C LEU A 112 4.56 -1.75 10.42
N ASN A 113 3.76 -2.33 9.52
CA ASN A 113 2.54 -3.05 9.88
C ASN A 113 2.81 -4.27 10.78
N PRO A 114 3.71 -5.22 10.47
CA PRO A 114 4.06 -6.33 11.38
C PRO A 114 4.59 -5.84 12.74
N ILE A 115 5.36 -4.76 12.76
CA ILE A 115 5.89 -4.19 14.00
C ILE A 115 4.76 -3.66 14.88
N LEU A 116 3.81 -2.93 14.29
CA LEU A 116 2.65 -2.42 15.02
C LEU A 116 1.78 -3.55 15.54
N VAL A 117 1.53 -4.59 14.73
CA VAL A 117 0.77 -5.78 15.15
C VAL A 117 1.48 -6.48 16.33
N ALA A 118 2.78 -6.67 16.27
CA ALA A 118 3.56 -7.25 17.38
C ALA A 118 3.45 -6.42 18.66
N VAL A 119 3.53 -5.08 18.54
CA VAL A 119 3.51 -4.18 19.70
C VAL A 119 2.11 -4.08 20.32
N PHE A 120 1.05 -3.96 19.51
CA PHE A 120 -0.31 -3.70 20.00
C PHE A 120 -1.08 -4.97 20.32
N TYR A 121 -0.82 -6.07 19.61
CA TYR A 121 -1.56 -7.33 19.78
C TYR A 121 -0.72 -8.42 20.45
N GLY A 122 0.59 -8.18 20.69
CA GLY A 122 1.47 -9.16 21.31
C GLY A 122 1.73 -10.40 20.43
N GLU A 123 1.43 -10.31 19.14
CA GLU A 123 1.68 -11.41 18.20
C GLU A 123 3.16 -11.48 17.84
N THR A 124 3.70 -12.69 17.73
CA THR A 124 5.09 -12.88 17.31
C THR A 124 5.18 -12.81 15.78
N VAL A 125 5.98 -11.87 15.30
CA VAL A 125 6.30 -11.81 13.86
C VAL A 125 7.16 -13.00 13.49
N GLY A 126 6.77 -13.76 12.48
CA GLY A 126 7.54 -14.90 11.99
C GLY A 126 8.95 -14.47 11.55
N THR A 127 9.94 -15.32 11.81
CA THR A 127 11.35 -15.02 11.47
C THR A 127 11.53 -14.72 9.97
N LEU A 128 10.80 -15.41 9.12
CA LEU A 128 10.85 -15.22 7.67
C LEU A 128 10.26 -13.86 7.24
N ALA A 129 9.19 -13.41 7.92
CA ALA A 129 8.63 -12.08 7.72
C ALA A 129 9.60 -10.97 8.15
N MET A 130 10.32 -11.15 9.27
CA MET A 130 11.37 -10.21 9.68
C MET A 130 12.52 -10.12 8.67
N VAL A 131 12.97 -11.25 8.14
CA VAL A 131 13.98 -11.29 7.07
C VAL A 131 13.46 -10.57 5.82
N GLY A 132 12.23 -10.83 5.43
CA GLY A 132 11.55 -10.14 4.34
C GLY A 132 11.52 -8.62 4.53
N ALA A 133 11.18 -8.16 5.73
CA ALA A 133 11.16 -6.75 6.10
C ALA A 133 12.53 -6.09 5.93
N VAL A 134 13.58 -6.71 6.45
CA VAL A 134 14.96 -6.21 6.33
C VAL A 134 15.40 -6.11 4.87
N ILE A 135 15.06 -7.11 4.03
CA ILE A 135 15.39 -7.09 2.60
C ILE A 135 14.63 -5.96 1.88
N VAL A 136 13.35 -5.74 2.19
CA VAL A 136 12.55 -4.65 1.59
C VAL A 136 13.13 -3.30 1.96
N VAL A 137 13.35 -3.04 3.26
CA VAL A 137 13.93 -1.77 3.73
C VAL A 137 15.32 -1.55 3.15
N GLY A 138 16.17 -2.55 3.16
CA GLY A 138 17.52 -2.48 2.58
C GLY A 138 17.47 -2.14 1.09
N GLY A 139 16.57 -2.76 0.33
CA GLY A 139 16.35 -2.47 -1.09
C GLY A 139 15.86 -1.04 -1.34
N VAL A 140 14.91 -0.56 -0.54
CA VAL A 140 14.38 0.81 -0.62
C VAL A 140 15.49 1.83 -0.31
N LEU A 141 16.25 1.64 0.76
CA LEU A 141 17.36 2.52 1.14
C LEU A 141 18.45 2.52 0.08
N TRP A 142 18.83 1.36 -0.44
CA TRP A 142 19.80 1.23 -1.53
C TRP A 142 19.36 2.03 -2.76
N TYR A 143 18.13 1.83 -3.20
CA TYR A 143 17.60 2.52 -4.38
C TYR A 143 17.58 4.04 -4.19
N ASN A 144 17.10 4.52 -3.04
CA ASN A 144 17.07 5.95 -2.72
C ASN A 144 18.47 6.58 -2.72
N THR A 145 19.45 5.90 -2.12
CA THR A 145 20.83 6.41 -2.08
C THR A 145 21.47 6.40 -3.47
N ALA A 146 21.19 5.38 -4.27
CA ALA A 146 21.69 5.32 -5.66
C ALA A 146 21.08 6.45 -6.52
N LEU A 147 19.78 6.71 -6.38
CA LEU A 147 19.08 7.77 -7.10
C LEU A 147 19.60 9.16 -6.71
N ALA A 148 19.82 9.41 -5.41
CA ALA A 148 20.38 10.67 -4.92
C ALA A 148 21.76 10.92 -5.49
N ARG A 149 22.65 9.94 -5.49
CA ARG A 149 24.00 10.05 -6.08
C ARG A 149 23.96 10.36 -7.58
N THR A 150 23.06 9.74 -8.32
CA THR A 150 22.90 9.98 -9.76
C THR A 150 22.43 11.41 -10.04
N ALA A 151 21.54 11.95 -9.19
CA ALA A 151 21.04 13.31 -9.30
C ALA A 151 22.15 14.36 -9.02
N GLU A 152 23.01 14.11 -8.02
CA GLU A 152 24.18 14.96 -7.71
C GLU A 152 25.16 14.96 -8.89
N THR A 153 25.54 13.80 -9.41
CA THR A 153 26.47 13.70 -10.54
C THR A 153 25.96 14.44 -11.79
N ARG A 154 24.66 14.44 -12.05
CA ARG A 154 24.07 15.19 -13.17
C ARG A 154 24.11 16.70 -12.94
N ARG A 155 23.96 17.19 -11.72
CA ARG A 155 24.08 18.62 -11.39
C ARG A 155 25.50 19.11 -11.59
N ASP A 156 26.49 18.33 -11.17
CA ASP A 156 27.92 18.69 -11.33
C ASP A 156 28.37 18.73 -12.80
N GLN A 157 27.72 17.97 -13.67
CA GLN A 157 28.00 17.99 -15.13
C GLN A 157 27.33 19.15 -15.88
N GLN A 158 26.39 19.87 -15.24
CA GLN A 158 25.68 21.01 -15.83
C GLN A 158 26.25 22.37 -15.38
N GLN A 159 27.19 22.36 -14.43
CA GLN A 159 27.96 23.55 -14.00
C GLN A 159 29.32 23.63 -14.72
#